data_75372e5325a8a366ff66779400b1f09b
#
_entry.id   75372e5325a8a366ff66779400b1f09b
#
_cell.length_a   1.000
_cell.length_b   1.000
_cell.length_c   1.000
_cell.angle_alpha   90.00
_cell.angle_beta   90.00
_cell.angle_gamma   90.00
#
_symmetry.space_group_name_H-M   'P 1'
#
loop_
_entity.id
_entity.type
_entity.pdbx_description
1 polymer ?
#
loop_
_entity_poly.entity_id
_entity_poly.type
_entity_poly.pdbx_seq_one_letter_code
_entity_poly.pdbx_strand_id
1 'polypeptide(L)'
;INGEGWLGDDANFIAAKMIAAFELIHKKGAKTALTAYYTPSGVQKIEMREWLQKFVPQDMKDGVDYLFVSYYEDDNGGFAPDWSEIFTDLQSTFPASKLGIGECGNTAASATQASKKAMMRRYYTMPRYAKNYVGGYFWWYFVQDCVSGAGPGASNGENRGARDKAKATDEL
;
A
#
# COMPACT_ATOMS: atom_id res chain seq x y z
N ILE A 1 6.87 0.22 -9.10
CA ILE A 1 7.77 1.21 -8.46
C ILE A 1 7.31 1.37 -7.03
N ASN A 2 8.17 1.12 -6.08
CA ASN A 2 7.83 1.21 -4.66
C ASN A 2 8.17 2.60 -4.12
N GLY A 3 7.15 3.38 -3.76
CA GLY A 3 7.24 4.66 -3.06
C GLY A 3 7.00 4.58 -1.55
N GLU A 4 6.90 3.38 -0.98
CA GLU A 4 6.50 3.18 0.42
C GLU A 4 7.64 3.40 1.42
N GLY A 5 8.88 3.30 0.98
CA GLY A 5 10.05 3.46 1.85
C GLY A 5 10.29 4.89 2.38
N TRP A 6 9.45 5.86 2.00
CA TRP A 6 9.52 7.25 2.50
C TRP A 6 9.19 7.40 3.99
N LEU A 7 8.68 6.36 4.61
CA LEU A 7 8.35 6.32 6.04
C LEU A 7 9.57 6.53 6.95
N GLY A 8 10.79 6.34 6.43
CA GLY A 8 12.03 6.57 7.16
C GLY A 8 12.59 7.98 6.99
N ASP A 9 13.82 8.17 7.45
CA ASP A 9 14.52 9.47 7.43
C ASP A 9 15.04 9.87 6.04
N ASP A 10 14.90 9.00 5.03
CA ASP A 10 15.56 9.14 3.73
C ASP A 10 14.59 9.38 2.56
N ALA A 11 13.61 10.28 2.76
CA ALA A 11 12.60 10.61 1.77
C ALA A 11 13.19 11.03 0.40
N ASN A 12 14.32 11.74 0.40
CA ASN A 12 14.99 12.14 -0.84
C ASN A 12 15.60 10.95 -1.58
N PHE A 13 16.20 10.01 -0.86
CA PHE A 13 16.80 8.82 -1.47
C PHE A 13 15.74 7.90 -2.08
N ILE A 14 14.63 7.71 -1.39
CA ILE A 14 13.49 6.93 -1.90
C ILE A 14 12.89 7.62 -3.14
N ALA A 15 12.74 8.94 -3.11
CA ALA A 15 12.29 9.71 -4.27
C ALA A 15 13.24 9.54 -5.47
N ALA A 16 14.54 9.64 -5.27
CA ALA A 16 15.52 9.46 -6.34
C ALA A 16 15.45 8.05 -6.95
N LYS A 17 15.32 7.01 -6.14
CA LYS A 17 15.14 5.62 -6.63
C LYS A 17 13.84 5.46 -7.42
N MET A 18 12.77 6.03 -6.92
CA MET A 18 11.46 5.98 -7.56
C MET A 18 11.48 6.67 -8.93
N ILE A 19 12.09 7.84 -9.03
CA ILE A 19 12.24 8.60 -10.28
C ILE A 19 13.09 7.81 -11.27
N ALA A 20 14.25 7.31 -10.87
CA ALA A 20 15.12 6.53 -11.74
C ALA A 20 14.42 5.26 -12.26
N ALA A 21 13.63 4.59 -11.41
CA ALA A 21 12.83 3.44 -11.84
C ALA A 21 11.75 3.83 -12.86
N PHE A 22 11.05 4.94 -12.63
CA PHE A 22 10.06 5.47 -13.57
C PHE A 22 10.68 5.76 -14.94
N GLU A 23 11.77 6.53 -14.98
CA GLU A 23 12.47 6.87 -16.22
C GLU A 23 12.92 5.64 -17.00
N LEU A 24 13.49 4.64 -16.30
CA LEU A 24 13.95 3.40 -16.92
C LEU A 24 12.81 2.61 -17.53
N ILE A 25 11.70 2.44 -16.82
CA ILE A 25 10.52 1.70 -17.27
C ILE A 25 9.87 2.43 -18.45
N HIS A 26 9.70 3.73 -18.30
CA HIS A 26 9.11 4.59 -19.34
C HIS A 26 9.93 4.57 -20.64
N LYS A 27 11.25 4.67 -20.53
CA LYS A 27 12.18 4.54 -21.68
C LYS A 27 12.07 3.20 -22.41
N LYS A 28 11.64 2.15 -21.70
CA LYS A 28 11.41 0.82 -22.30
C LYS A 28 10.02 0.67 -22.93
N GLY A 29 9.18 1.70 -22.88
CA GLY A 29 7.82 1.68 -23.40
C GLY A 29 6.88 0.78 -22.59
N ALA A 30 7.25 0.43 -21.35
CA ALA A 30 6.42 -0.36 -20.48
C ALA A 30 5.53 0.54 -19.60
N LYS A 31 4.42 -0.01 -19.15
CA LYS A 31 3.53 0.70 -18.21
C LYS A 31 4.14 0.77 -16.82
N THR A 32 3.91 1.90 -16.17
CA THR A 32 4.42 2.20 -14.85
C THR A 32 3.31 2.11 -13.82
N ALA A 33 3.60 1.49 -12.68
CA ALA A 33 2.74 1.51 -11.51
C ALA A 33 3.54 1.98 -10.30
N LEU A 34 3.05 2.99 -9.62
CA LEU A 34 3.60 3.50 -8.37
C LEU A 34 2.72 3.01 -7.21
N THR A 35 3.33 2.51 -6.15
CA THR A 35 2.65 2.24 -4.88
C THR A 35 3.09 3.26 -3.83
N ALA A 36 2.16 3.71 -3.00
CA ALA A 36 2.41 4.61 -1.90
C ALA A 36 1.63 4.18 -0.66
N TYR A 37 2.26 4.24 0.51
CA TYR A 37 1.63 3.87 1.77
C TYR A 37 0.95 5.08 2.41
N TYR A 38 -0.32 4.94 2.77
CA TYR A 38 -1.06 5.97 3.48
C TYR A 38 -0.99 5.75 4.99
N THR A 39 -0.79 6.83 5.72
CA THR A 39 -0.98 6.90 7.17
C THR A 39 -1.72 8.18 7.52
N PRO A 40 -2.53 8.19 8.59
CA PRO A 40 -3.19 9.41 9.05
C PRO A 40 -2.17 10.51 9.43
N SER A 41 -2.59 11.76 9.30
CA SER A 41 -1.79 12.91 9.73
C SER A 41 -1.31 12.77 11.17
N GLY A 42 -0.04 13.10 11.41
CA GLY A 42 0.59 13.03 12.74
C GLY A 42 1.17 11.66 13.11
N VAL A 43 0.92 10.61 12.32
CA VAL A 43 1.52 9.29 12.52
C VAL A 43 2.92 9.24 11.90
N GLN A 44 3.10 9.86 10.76
CA GLN A 44 4.38 9.95 10.05
C GLN A 44 4.86 11.40 9.94
N LYS A 45 6.16 11.59 9.69
CA LYS A 45 6.77 12.93 9.53
C LYS A 45 6.16 13.71 8.36
N ILE A 46 5.79 13.02 7.29
CA ILE A 46 5.19 13.60 6.08
C ILE A 46 4.01 12.70 5.69
N GLU A 47 2.85 13.27 5.45
CA GLU A 47 1.68 12.54 4.96
C GLU A 47 1.89 12.18 3.49
N MET A 48 1.30 11.06 3.04
CA MET A 48 1.48 10.50 1.70
C MET A 48 1.25 11.52 0.58
N ARG A 49 0.16 12.28 0.64
CA ARG A 49 -0.20 13.26 -0.41
C ARG A 49 0.81 14.41 -0.46
N GLU A 50 1.22 14.89 0.72
CA GLU A 50 2.26 15.92 0.82
C GLU A 50 3.59 15.41 0.26
N TRP A 51 3.96 14.17 0.58
CA TRP A 51 5.19 13.58 0.06
C TRP A 51 5.15 13.41 -1.47
N LEU A 52 4.05 12.88 -2.01
CA LEU A 52 3.87 12.74 -3.45
C LEU A 52 3.90 14.09 -4.17
N GLN A 53 3.29 15.10 -3.57
CA GLN A 53 3.30 16.45 -4.14
C GLN A 53 4.70 17.07 -4.14
N LYS A 54 5.46 16.89 -3.07
CA LYS A 54 6.78 17.51 -2.86
C LYS A 54 7.90 16.82 -3.63
N PHE A 55 7.91 15.49 -3.70
CA PHE A 55 9.03 14.71 -4.18
C PHE A 55 8.81 14.06 -5.55
N VAL A 56 7.59 13.97 -6.04
CA VAL A 56 7.31 13.43 -7.38
C VAL A 56 7.36 14.58 -8.38
N PRO A 57 8.24 14.54 -9.40
CA PRO A 57 8.32 15.59 -10.42
C PRO A 57 7.10 15.56 -11.34
N GLN A 58 6.86 16.69 -12.02
CA GLN A 58 5.64 16.88 -12.81
C GLN A 58 5.51 15.89 -13.96
N ASP A 59 6.59 15.61 -14.66
CA ASP A 59 6.62 14.63 -15.76
C ASP A 59 6.22 13.21 -15.29
N MET A 60 6.61 12.83 -14.07
CA MET A 60 6.17 11.58 -13.48
C MET A 60 4.70 11.64 -13.04
N LYS A 61 4.23 12.76 -12.50
CA LYS A 61 2.79 12.95 -12.17
C LYS A 61 1.91 12.82 -13.39
N ASP A 62 2.37 13.33 -14.51
CA ASP A 62 1.65 13.28 -15.78
C ASP A 62 1.80 11.94 -16.51
N GLY A 63 2.87 11.21 -16.27
CA GLY A 63 3.26 10.02 -17.04
C GLY A 63 3.08 8.67 -16.36
N VAL A 64 2.87 8.61 -15.04
CA VAL A 64 2.64 7.34 -14.34
C VAL A 64 1.27 6.76 -14.72
N ASP A 65 1.23 5.50 -15.18
CA ASP A 65 -0.01 4.87 -15.65
C ASP A 65 -0.95 4.47 -14.51
N TYR A 66 -0.39 4.01 -13.38
CA TYR A 66 -1.15 3.55 -12.23
C TYR A 66 -0.55 4.09 -10.94
N LEU A 67 -1.40 4.59 -10.06
CA LEU A 67 -1.05 4.93 -8.69
C LEU A 67 -1.95 4.14 -7.73
N PHE A 68 -1.33 3.32 -6.91
CA PHE A 68 -2.00 2.48 -5.93
C PHE A 68 -1.63 2.89 -4.51
N VAL A 69 -2.61 2.84 -3.62
CA VAL A 69 -2.43 3.13 -2.20
C VAL A 69 -2.40 1.84 -1.41
N SER A 70 -1.35 1.65 -0.62
CA SER A 70 -1.27 0.59 0.37
C SER A 70 -1.76 1.11 1.71
N TYR A 71 -2.65 0.39 2.36
CA TYR A 71 -3.19 0.79 3.65
C TYR A 71 -3.58 -0.41 4.52
N TYR A 72 -3.21 -0.35 5.77
CA TYR A 72 -3.53 -1.34 6.79
C TYR A 72 -4.15 -0.66 8.00
N GLU A 73 -5.45 -0.93 8.24
CA GLU A 73 -6.20 -0.31 9.35
C GLU A 73 -5.62 -0.71 10.70
N ASP A 74 -5.17 -1.95 10.84
CA ASP A 74 -4.59 -2.48 12.07
C ASP A 74 -3.26 -1.80 12.44
N ASP A 75 -2.44 -1.42 11.47
CA ASP A 75 -1.21 -0.65 11.69
C ASP A 75 -1.50 0.80 12.11
N ASN A 76 -2.72 1.27 11.84
CA ASN A 76 -3.16 2.64 12.11
C ASN A 76 -4.28 2.71 13.19
N GLY A 77 -4.28 1.76 14.12
CA GLY A 77 -5.21 1.76 15.26
C GLY A 77 -6.70 1.61 14.89
N GLY A 78 -6.99 1.05 13.71
CA GLY A 78 -8.35 0.89 13.20
C GLY A 78 -8.92 2.15 12.54
N PHE A 79 -8.07 3.13 12.24
CA PHE A 79 -8.52 4.36 11.58
C PHE A 79 -9.14 4.05 10.20
N ALA A 80 -10.32 4.60 9.92
CA ALA A 80 -11.00 4.48 8.64
C ALA A 80 -10.82 5.80 7.84
N PRO A 81 -9.98 5.81 6.80
CA PRO A 81 -9.73 7.01 5.99
C PRO A 81 -10.97 7.47 5.22
N ASP A 82 -11.08 8.77 4.97
CA ASP A 82 -11.99 9.29 3.94
C ASP A 82 -11.37 9.01 2.55
N TRP A 83 -11.70 7.86 2.01
CA TRP A 83 -11.21 7.45 0.69
C TRP A 83 -11.70 8.35 -0.44
N SER A 84 -12.86 9.00 -0.29
CA SER A 84 -13.37 9.95 -1.27
C SER A 84 -12.48 11.17 -1.37
N GLU A 85 -12.09 11.74 -0.23
CA GLU A 85 -11.13 12.85 -0.18
C GLU A 85 -9.78 12.43 -0.76
N ILE A 86 -9.21 11.32 -0.27
CA ILE A 86 -7.88 10.85 -0.70
C ILE A 86 -7.81 10.63 -2.20
N PHE A 87 -8.76 9.88 -2.78
CA PHE A 87 -8.73 9.60 -4.22
C PHE A 87 -9.07 10.80 -5.08
N THR A 88 -9.83 11.78 -4.57
CA THR A 88 -10.06 13.05 -5.26
C THR A 88 -8.77 13.87 -5.34
N ASP A 89 -8.03 13.95 -4.25
CA ASP A 89 -6.74 14.65 -4.21
C ASP A 89 -5.68 13.96 -5.09
N LEU A 90 -5.62 12.63 -5.03
CA LEU A 90 -4.72 11.86 -5.89
C LEU A 90 -5.06 12.02 -7.37
N GLN A 91 -6.35 12.06 -7.73
CA GLN A 91 -6.78 12.31 -9.11
C GLN A 91 -6.40 13.71 -9.60
N SER A 92 -6.41 14.70 -8.71
CA SER A 92 -5.98 16.06 -9.03
C SER A 92 -4.46 16.12 -9.25
N THR A 93 -3.70 15.40 -8.42
CA THR A 93 -2.23 15.38 -8.49
C THR A 93 -1.70 14.53 -9.64
N PHE A 94 -2.40 13.43 -9.98
CA PHE A 94 -2.04 12.47 -11.02
C PHE A 94 -3.21 12.32 -12.03
N PRO A 95 -3.46 13.31 -12.86
CA PRO A 95 -4.69 13.41 -13.65
C PRO A 95 -4.85 12.30 -14.70
N ALA A 96 -3.75 11.75 -15.21
CA ALA A 96 -3.76 10.67 -16.20
C ALA A 96 -3.76 9.27 -15.58
N SER A 97 -3.32 9.13 -14.33
CA SER A 97 -3.13 7.83 -13.68
C SER A 97 -4.46 7.14 -13.36
N LYS A 98 -4.45 5.83 -13.46
CA LYS A 98 -5.49 4.96 -12.89
C LYS A 98 -5.21 4.75 -11.41
N LEU A 99 -6.22 4.92 -10.58
CA LEU A 99 -6.09 4.93 -9.13
C LEU A 99 -6.75 3.69 -8.51
N GLY A 100 -6.23 3.23 -7.38
CA GLY A 100 -6.83 2.13 -6.63
C GLY A 100 -6.10 1.79 -5.34
N ILE A 101 -6.58 0.73 -4.68
CA ILE A 101 -5.91 0.14 -3.52
C ILE A 101 -4.89 -0.88 -4.02
N GLY A 102 -3.62 -0.69 -3.69
CA GLY A 102 -2.53 -1.58 -4.04
C GLY A 102 -2.31 -2.70 -3.04
N GLU A 103 -2.45 -2.38 -1.75
CA GLU A 103 -2.35 -3.35 -0.68
C GLU A 103 -3.38 -3.08 0.41
N CYS A 104 -3.95 -4.14 0.96
CA CYS A 104 -4.73 -4.11 2.20
C CYS A 104 -4.62 -5.46 2.90
N GLY A 105 -4.86 -5.49 4.19
CA GLY A 105 -4.77 -6.72 4.98
C GLY A 105 -5.16 -6.48 6.43
N ASN A 106 -5.14 -7.55 7.22
CA ASN A 106 -5.31 -7.46 8.66
C ASN A 106 -4.43 -8.52 9.33
N THR A 107 -3.37 -8.07 9.99
CA THR A 107 -2.39 -8.89 10.68
C THR A 107 -2.41 -8.73 12.19
N ALA A 108 -3.37 -7.96 12.71
CA ALA A 108 -3.53 -7.78 14.14
C ALA A 108 -3.57 -9.14 14.87
N ALA A 109 -2.92 -9.23 16.01
CA ALA A 109 -2.94 -10.46 16.82
C ALA A 109 -4.36 -10.89 17.22
N SER A 110 -5.29 -9.95 17.29
CA SER A 110 -6.71 -10.17 17.55
C SER A 110 -7.54 -10.46 16.30
N ALA A 111 -6.91 -10.49 15.09
CA ALA A 111 -7.63 -10.71 13.85
C ALA A 111 -8.27 -12.10 13.81
N THR A 112 -9.56 -12.14 13.56
CA THR A 112 -10.34 -13.36 13.34
C THR A 112 -10.69 -13.51 11.86
N GLN A 113 -11.10 -14.70 11.44
CA GLN A 113 -11.64 -14.89 10.10
C GLN A 113 -12.82 -13.97 9.80
N ALA A 114 -13.70 -13.77 10.77
CA ALA A 114 -14.84 -12.89 10.62
C ALA A 114 -14.41 -11.44 10.38
N SER A 115 -13.44 -10.93 11.15
CA SER A 115 -12.91 -9.58 10.97
C SER A 115 -12.16 -9.40 9.64
N LYS A 116 -11.35 -10.39 9.23
CA LYS A 116 -10.68 -10.39 7.93
C LYS A 116 -11.68 -10.40 6.78
N LYS A 117 -12.69 -11.27 6.82
CA LYS A 117 -13.76 -11.33 5.82
C LYS A 117 -14.54 -10.02 5.73
N ALA A 118 -14.85 -9.40 6.85
CA ALA A 118 -15.54 -8.10 6.89
C ALA A 118 -14.67 -7.00 6.25
N MET A 119 -13.38 -6.96 6.53
CA MET A 119 -12.44 -6.02 5.95
C MET A 119 -12.26 -6.26 4.44
N MET A 120 -12.06 -7.51 4.00
CA MET A 120 -12.04 -7.85 2.57
C MET A 120 -13.29 -7.33 1.87
N ARG A 121 -14.47 -7.63 2.42
CA ARG A 121 -15.73 -7.17 1.84
C ARG A 121 -15.77 -5.64 1.71
N ARG A 122 -15.34 -4.90 2.74
CA ARG A 122 -15.30 -3.45 2.72
C ARG A 122 -14.42 -2.92 1.60
N TYR A 123 -13.19 -3.41 1.47
CA TYR A 123 -12.26 -2.97 0.44
C TYR A 123 -12.67 -3.40 -0.97
N TYR A 124 -13.13 -4.64 -1.14
CA TYR A 124 -13.55 -5.16 -2.46
C TYR A 124 -14.86 -4.54 -2.98
N THR A 125 -15.65 -3.92 -2.13
CA THR A 125 -16.90 -3.27 -2.50
C THR A 125 -16.85 -1.75 -2.41
N MET A 126 -15.64 -1.17 -2.33
CA MET A 126 -15.46 0.28 -2.32
C MET A 126 -16.08 0.92 -3.56
N PRO A 127 -16.77 2.05 -3.41
CA PRO A 127 -17.33 2.77 -4.56
C PRO A 127 -16.22 3.37 -5.43
N ARG A 128 -16.56 3.78 -6.61
CA ARG A 128 -15.67 4.51 -7.51
C ARG A 128 -15.57 5.96 -7.06
N TYR A 129 -14.55 6.28 -6.28
CA TYR A 129 -14.36 7.59 -5.66
C TYR A 129 -13.91 8.67 -6.64
N ALA A 130 -13.17 8.31 -7.70
CA ALA A 130 -12.66 9.25 -8.69
C ALA A 130 -12.89 8.72 -10.11
N LYS A 131 -12.82 9.59 -11.12
CA LYS A 131 -13.05 9.23 -12.53
C LYS A 131 -12.17 8.07 -12.99
N ASN A 132 -10.89 8.10 -12.59
CA ASN A 132 -9.90 7.11 -13.00
C ASN A 132 -9.70 5.99 -11.96
N TYR A 133 -10.58 5.89 -10.95
CA TYR A 133 -10.53 4.79 -9.99
C TYR A 133 -10.88 3.46 -10.65
N VAL A 134 -9.96 2.52 -10.60
CA VAL A 134 -10.09 1.19 -11.24
C VAL A 134 -10.21 0.04 -10.25
N GLY A 135 -10.21 0.33 -8.95
CA GLY A 135 -10.13 -0.67 -7.90
C GLY A 135 -8.69 -1.06 -7.60
N GLY A 136 -8.41 -2.36 -7.61
CA GLY A 136 -7.13 -2.88 -7.15
C GLY A 136 -7.25 -3.22 -5.66
N TYR A 137 -7.31 -4.50 -5.34
CA TYR A 137 -7.58 -4.96 -3.97
C TYR A 137 -6.68 -6.14 -3.72
N PHE A 138 -5.39 -5.84 -3.59
CA PHE A 138 -4.42 -6.89 -3.34
C PHE A 138 -4.40 -7.17 -1.84
N TRP A 139 -5.12 -8.22 -1.44
CA TRP A 139 -5.07 -8.71 -0.08
C TRP A 139 -3.70 -9.31 0.20
N TRP A 140 -2.94 -8.70 1.13
CA TRP A 140 -1.53 -9.03 1.34
C TRP A 140 -1.31 -10.50 1.75
N TYR A 141 -2.17 -11.03 2.59
CA TYR A 141 -2.09 -12.41 3.06
C TYR A 141 -3.07 -13.34 2.35
N PHE A 142 -3.30 -13.14 1.04
CA PHE A 142 -4.31 -13.89 0.29
C PHE A 142 -4.14 -15.41 0.40
N VAL A 143 -2.90 -15.92 0.27
CA VAL A 143 -2.63 -17.37 0.35
C VAL A 143 -2.95 -17.91 1.73
N GLN A 144 -2.53 -17.23 2.79
CA GLN A 144 -2.74 -17.65 4.16
C GLN A 144 -4.20 -17.54 4.61
N ASP A 145 -4.91 -16.56 4.11
CA ASP A 145 -6.26 -16.24 4.57
C ASP A 145 -7.37 -16.83 3.69
N CYS A 146 -7.09 -17.09 2.41
CA CYS A 146 -8.13 -17.43 1.42
C CYS A 146 -7.92 -18.78 0.71
N VAL A 147 -6.71 -19.36 0.73
CA VAL A 147 -6.44 -20.63 0.05
C VAL A 147 -6.68 -21.80 1.00
N SER A 148 -7.52 -22.74 0.61
CA SER A 148 -7.83 -23.93 1.37
C SER A 148 -6.59 -24.81 1.54
N GLY A 149 -6.27 -25.15 2.79
CA GLY A 149 -5.04 -25.84 3.18
C GLY A 149 -4.14 -24.99 4.08
N ALA A 150 -4.19 -23.67 3.95
CA ALA A 150 -3.81 -22.78 5.04
C ALA A 150 -5.03 -22.72 5.97
N GLY A 151 -5.12 -23.63 6.93
CA GLY A 151 -6.33 -23.80 7.75
C GLY A 151 -6.77 -22.50 8.41
N PRO A 152 -8.07 -22.32 8.61
CA PRO A 152 -8.63 -21.16 9.31
C PRO A 152 -8.30 -21.08 10.80
N GLY A 153 -7.23 -21.64 11.21
CA GLY A 153 -6.73 -21.67 12.57
C GLY A 153 -5.21 -21.71 12.64
N ALA A 154 -4.51 -21.69 11.51
CA ALA A 154 -3.10 -21.39 11.51
C ALA A 154 -2.94 -19.89 11.83
N SER A 155 -3.11 -19.56 13.10
CA SER A 155 -2.74 -18.26 13.64
C SER A 155 -1.26 -18.07 13.32
N ASN A 156 -0.97 -17.21 12.34
CA ASN A 156 0.39 -16.87 11.92
C ASN A 156 1.26 -16.27 13.05
N GLY A 157 0.70 -16.09 14.24
CA GLY A 157 1.40 -15.63 15.44
C GLY A 157 2.48 -16.61 15.92
N GLU A 158 2.26 -17.92 15.81
CA GLU A 158 3.26 -18.90 16.30
C GLU A 158 4.41 -19.13 15.32
N ASN A 159 4.18 -19.01 14.03
CA ASN A 159 5.23 -19.23 13.02
C ASN A 159 6.15 -18.03 12.77
N ARG A 160 5.73 -16.80 13.08
CA ARG A 160 6.63 -15.65 13.02
C ARG A 160 7.65 -15.66 14.14
N GLY A 161 7.22 -15.94 15.36
CA GLY A 161 8.13 -16.04 16.50
C GLY A 161 9.15 -17.17 16.39
N ALA A 162 8.83 -18.26 15.69
CA ALA A 162 9.74 -19.38 15.48
C ALA A 162 10.76 -19.13 14.36
N ARG A 163 10.37 -18.42 13.29
CA ARG A 163 11.30 -18.08 12.20
C ARG A 163 12.27 -16.97 12.59
N ASP A 164 11.83 -15.99 13.37
CA ASP A 164 12.70 -14.92 13.84
C ASP A 164 13.65 -15.41 14.94
N LYS A 165 13.22 -16.37 15.77
CA LYS A 165 14.11 -17.05 16.73
C LYS A 165 15.12 -17.98 16.06
N ALA A 166 14.76 -18.67 15.00
CA ALA A 166 15.69 -19.52 14.25
C ALA A 166 16.77 -18.71 13.53
N LYS A 167 16.45 -17.51 13.00
CA LYS A 167 17.45 -16.61 12.40
C LYS A 167 18.39 -15.99 13.43
N ALA A 168 17.91 -15.71 14.64
CA ALA A 168 18.75 -15.13 15.69
C ALA A 168 19.71 -16.13 16.35
N THR A 169 19.54 -17.44 16.14
CA THR A 169 20.44 -18.48 16.68
C THR A 169 21.49 -18.94 15.67
N ASP A 170 21.36 -18.61 14.40
CA ASP A 170 22.38 -18.92 13.37
C ASP A 170 23.44 -17.81 13.20
N GLU A 171 23.33 -16.69 13.92
CA GLU A 171 24.28 -15.56 13.90
C GLU A 171 25.09 -15.40 15.22
N LEU A 172 25.14 -16.41 16.04
CA LEU A 172 26.02 -16.56 17.20
C LEU A 172 26.87 -17.81 17.02
#